data_c660a9ee92202b817019532cd1e00489
#
_entry.id   c660a9ee92202b817019532cd1e00489
#
_cell.length_a   1.000
_cell.length_b   1.000
_cell.length_c   1.000
_cell.angle_alpha   90.00
_cell.angle_beta   90.00
_cell.angle_gamma   90.00
#
_symmetry.space_group_name_H-M   'P 1'
#
loop_
_entity.id
_entity.type
_entity.pdbx_description
1 polymer ?
#
loop_
_entity_poly.entity_id
_entity_poly.type
_entity_poly.pdbx_seq_one_letter_code
_entity_poly.pdbx_strand_id
1 'polypeptide(L)'
;LQSYSQISKVHYIPPLTNNKGVAFGSSIPIDQYLYLSTPSTENVIVTITPLNGDAPTTYNDLSNGNPIRYDIGSSWNNGFTPTQLFVDHENTGGDQAIKAGFLIEADCPIYATIRYNAGSQAGALVSKGDASLGTNFRAGMMTMGSKDVANNNNNFYSTANSFISVMATQDNTTVSVDLPNAIVGQTTISNYNY
;
A
#
# COMPACT_ATOMS: atom_id res chain seq x y z
N LEU A 1 2.86 -29.77 4.50
CA LEU A 1 3.14 -28.38 4.11
C LEU A 1 2.01 -27.51 4.63
N GLN A 2 2.22 -26.83 5.76
CA GLN A 2 1.29 -25.81 6.23
C GLN A 2 1.53 -24.56 5.38
N SER A 3 0.53 -24.16 4.60
CA SER A 3 0.56 -22.92 3.83
C SER A 3 0.16 -21.77 4.75
N TYR A 4 1.11 -21.03 5.28
CA TYR A 4 0.89 -19.81 6.04
C TYR A 4 0.87 -18.59 5.11
N SER A 5 -0.09 -18.54 4.18
CA SER A 5 -0.03 -17.53 3.11
C SER A 5 -0.45 -16.09 3.51
N GLN A 6 -0.93 -15.87 4.72
CA GLN A 6 -1.44 -14.56 5.15
C GLN A 6 -1.12 -14.21 6.60
N ILE A 7 -0.44 -15.09 7.32
CA ILE A 7 -0.06 -14.90 8.72
C ILE A 7 1.47 -14.92 8.82
N SER A 8 2.05 -13.91 9.42
CA SER A 8 3.49 -13.74 9.57
C SER A 8 3.84 -12.97 10.84
N LYS A 9 5.08 -13.06 11.29
CA LYS A 9 5.61 -12.20 12.35
C LYS A 9 6.04 -10.84 11.83
N VAL A 10 6.31 -10.73 10.53
CA VAL A 10 6.74 -9.49 9.90
C VAL A 10 5.84 -9.22 8.70
N HIS A 11 5.35 -7.99 8.59
CA HIS A 11 4.58 -7.52 7.46
C HIS A 11 5.19 -6.24 6.90
N TYR A 12 5.26 -6.18 5.58
CA TYR A 12 5.71 -5.04 4.81
C TYR A 12 4.51 -4.49 4.04
N ILE A 13 4.20 -3.22 4.26
CA ILE A 13 3.08 -2.53 3.60
C ILE A 13 3.66 -1.36 2.82
N PRO A 14 3.77 -1.48 1.50
CA PRO A 14 4.26 -0.41 0.65
C PRO A 14 3.29 0.76 0.61
N PRO A 15 3.74 1.97 0.25
CA PRO A 15 2.87 3.13 0.11
C PRO A 15 1.83 2.93 -0.98
N LEU A 16 0.70 3.59 -0.81
CA LEU A 16 -0.35 3.74 -1.81
C LEU A 16 -0.33 5.17 -2.36
N THR A 17 -0.92 5.37 -3.52
CA THR A 17 -1.02 6.70 -4.13
C THR A 17 -2.48 7.08 -4.37
N ASN A 18 -2.73 8.39 -4.37
CA ASN A 18 -4.02 8.94 -4.77
C ASN A 18 -4.19 8.88 -6.30
N ASN A 19 -5.37 9.22 -6.76
CA ASN A 19 -5.68 9.33 -8.18
C ASN A 19 -5.29 10.72 -8.72
N LYS A 20 -4.77 10.78 -9.95
CA LYS A 20 -4.38 12.03 -10.62
C LYS A 20 -5.60 12.92 -10.89
N GLY A 21 -5.45 14.22 -10.59
CA GLY A 21 -6.44 15.23 -10.93
C GLY A 21 -7.70 15.23 -10.07
N VAL A 22 -7.67 14.59 -8.91
CA VAL A 22 -8.81 14.63 -7.97
C VAL A 22 -8.77 15.94 -7.19
N ALA A 23 -9.41 16.96 -7.75
CA ALA A 23 -9.63 18.22 -7.06
C ALA A 23 -10.78 18.17 -6.04
N PHE A 24 -11.51 17.05 -5.94
CA PHE A 24 -12.75 16.97 -5.16
C PHE A 24 -12.80 15.75 -4.25
N GLY A 25 -13.26 15.96 -3.02
CA GLY A 25 -13.21 15.04 -1.88
C GLY A 25 -13.85 13.65 -2.02
N SER A 26 -14.48 13.33 -3.13
CA SER A 26 -15.14 12.03 -3.32
C SER A 26 -14.22 10.86 -3.67
N SER A 27 -12.94 11.11 -3.88
CA SER A 27 -11.96 10.07 -4.27
C SER A 27 -10.65 10.16 -3.47
N ILE A 28 -10.58 11.04 -2.48
CA ILE A 28 -9.43 11.13 -1.57
C ILE A 28 -9.67 10.20 -0.39
N PRO A 29 -8.70 9.35 -0.02
CA PRO A 29 -8.82 8.47 1.13
C PRO A 29 -9.02 9.24 2.43
N ILE A 30 -10.19 9.09 3.09
CA ILE A 30 -10.56 9.85 4.27
C ILE A 30 -10.47 9.04 5.56
N ASP A 31 -10.82 7.77 5.53
CA ASP A 31 -10.77 6.88 6.69
C ASP A 31 -9.76 5.77 6.39
N GLN A 32 -8.60 5.85 7.00
CA GLN A 32 -7.50 4.92 6.74
C GLN A 32 -7.16 4.19 8.04
N TYR A 33 -7.24 2.87 8.02
CA TYR A 33 -7.00 2.04 9.19
C TYR A 33 -6.12 0.85 8.84
N LEU A 34 -5.23 0.51 9.76
CA LEU A 34 -4.55 -0.77 9.80
C LEU A 34 -5.21 -1.63 10.88
N TYR A 35 -5.68 -2.80 10.49
CA TYR A 35 -6.26 -3.81 11.38
C TYR A 35 -5.27 -4.94 11.57
N LEU A 36 -4.98 -5.26 12.84
CA LEU A 36 -4.13 -6.38 13.23
C LEU A 36 -4.97 -7.38 14.03
N SER A 37 -4.80 -8.65 13.73
CA SER A 37 -5.44 -9.73 14.45
C SER A 37 -4.54 -10.96 14.51
N THR A 38 -4.80 -11.85 15.47
CA THR A 38 -4.04 -13.09 15.66
C THR A 38 -4.97 -14.23 16.09
N PRO A 39 -4.67 -15.47 15.75
CA PRO A 39 -5.36 -16.62 16.34
C PRO A 39 -4.87 -16.95 17.77
N SER A 40 -3.80 -16.30 18.26
CA SER A 40 -3.27 -16.53 19.59
C SER A 40 -4.27 -16.13 20.68
N THR A 41 -4.43 -16.95 21.68
CA THR A 41 -5.17 -16.64 22.91
C THR A 41 -4.34 -15.84 23.91
N GLU A 42 -3.02 -15.94 23.82
CA GLU A 42 -2.06 -15.19 24.60
C GLU A 42 -1.84 -13.81 24.01
N ASN A 43 -1.45 -12.86 24.83
CA ASN A 43 -1.10 -11.52 24.39
C ASN A 43 0.14 -11.54 23.50
N VAL A 44 0.04 -10.91 22.37
CA VAL A 44 1.10 -10.75 21.37
C VAL A 44 1.58 -9.30 21.41
N ILE A 45 2.89 -9.13 21.44
CA ILE A 45 3.53 -7.82 21.32
C ILE A 45 3.70 -7.52 19.82
N VAL A 46 3.20 -6.36 19.40
CA VAL A 46 3.33 -5.91 18.02
C VAL A 46 3.80 -4.47 17.97
N THR A 47 4.79 -4.21 17.11
CA THR A 47 5.30 -2.86 16.84
C THR A 47 4.98 -2.47 15.40
N ILE A 48 4.36 -1.30 15.25
CA ILE A 48 4.06 -0.66 13.96
C ILE A 48 5.06 0.46 13.77
N THR A 49 5.90 0.37 12.75
CA THR A 49 6.90 1.37 12.39
C THR A 49 6.49 2.05 11.09
N PRO A 50 5.99 3.31 11.13
CA PRO A 50 5.76 4.11 9.94
C PRO A 50 7.08 4.46 9.26
N LEU A 51 7.15 4.38 7.95
CA LEU A 51 8.38 4.63 7.18
C LEU A 51 8.54 6.10 6.78
N ASN A 52 7.61 6.97 7.14
CA ASN A 52 7.70 8.41 6.95
C ASN A 52 8.58 9.13 7.99
N GLY A 53 9.09 8.40 8.98
CA GLY A 53 9.92 8.93 10.06
C GLY A 53 9.16 9.22 11.35
N ASP A 54 7.87 8.97 11.40
CA ASP A 54 7.10 9.03 12.65
C ASP A 54 7.57 7.96 13.64
N ALA A 55 7.36 8.20 14.93
CA ALA A 55 7.76 7.27 15.97
C ALA A 55 6.97 5.96 15.88
N PRO A 56 7.62 4.80 16.12
CA PRO A 56 6.94 3.51 16.21
C PRO A 56 5.91 3.47 17.35
N THR A 57 4.85 2.71 17.15
CA THR A 57 3.82 2.43 18.16
C THR A 57 3.83 0.95 18.50
N THR A 58 3.90 0.63 19.81
CA THR A 58 3.89 -0.75 20.29
C THR A 58 2.62 -1.03 21.08
N TYR A 59 1.99 -2.16 20.80
CA TYR A 59 0.86 -2.74 21.52
C TYR A 59 1.30 -4.05 22.17
N ASN A 60 0.81 -4.32 23.40
CA ASN A 60 1.21 -5.49 24.19
C ASN A 60 0.04 -6.44 24.49
N ASP A 61 -1.11 -6.21 23.88
CA ASP A 61 -2.37 -6.85 24.24
C ASP A 61 -3.17 -7.40 23.05
N LEU A 62 -2.51 -7.52 21.87
CA LEU A 62 -3.12 -8.15 20.71
C LEU A 62 -3.39 -9.63 21.01
N SER A 63 -4.64 -10.06 20.88
CA SER A 63 -5.04 -11.47 21.01
C SER A 63 -6.26 -11.77 20.13
N ASN A 64 -6.69 -13.02 20.06
CA ASN A 64 -7.87 -13.38 19.26
C ASN A 64 -9.16 -12.71 19.74
N GLY A 65 -9.23 -12.31 21.02
CA GLY A 65 -10.35 -11.58 21.61
C GLY A 65 -10.16 -10.05 21.61
N ASN A 66 -8.97 -9.56 21.28
CA ASN A 66 -8.63 -8.13 21.32
C ASN A 66 -7.83 -7.72 20.06
N PRO A 67 -8.47 -7.60 18.90
CA PRO A 67 -7.81 -7.10 17.69
C PRO A 67 -7.48 -5.61 17.82
N ILE A 68 -6.41 -5.17 17.15
CA ILE A 68 -5.97 -3.77 17.14
C ILE A 68 -6.48 -3.08 15.87
N ARG A 69 -6.99 -1.86 16.05
CA ARG A 69 -7.21 -0.89 14.98
C ARG A 69 -6.27 0.29 15.18
N TYR A 70 -5.29 0.41 14.30
CA TYR A 70 -4.41 1.57 14.25
C TYR A 70 -4.99 2.59 13.28
N ASP A 71 -5.20 3.82 13.74
CA ASP A 71 -5.73 4.92 12.94
C ASP A 71 -4.58 5.61 12.20
N ILE A 72 -4.60 5.53 10.87
CA ILE A 72 -3.62 6.17 10.00
C ILE A 72 -4.03 7.62 9.71
N GLY A 73 -5.32 7.91 9.81
CA GLY A 73 -5.87 9.24 9.60
C GLY A 73 -6.56 9.43 8.26
N SER A 74 -6.51 10.66 7.76
CA SER A 74 -7.20 11.10 6.54
C SER A 74 -6.25 11.84 5.62
N SER A 75 -6.36 11.56 4.32
CA SER A 75 -5.65 12.34 3.28
C SER A 75 -6.42 13.59 2.85
N TRP A 76 -7.55 13.91 3.48
CA TRP A 76 -8.34 15.09 3.15
C TRP A 76 -8.15 16.22 4.17
N ASN A 77 -7.64 17.36 3.68
CA ASN A 77 -7.60 18.62 4.43
C ASN A 77 -7.58 19.78 3.43
N ASN A 78 -8.77 20.19 2.95
CA ASN A 78 -8.92 21.20 1.87
C ASN A 78 -8.14 20.87 0.58
N GLY A 79 -7.92 19.60 0.32
CA GLY A 79 -7.14 19.04 -0.76
C GLY A 79 -6.49 17.74 -0.32
N PHE A 80 -5.66 17.14 -1.19
CA PHE A 80 -4.92 15.95 -0.80
C PHE A 80 -3.78 16.30 0.17
N THR A 81 -3.69 15.54 1.24
CA THR A 81 -2.60 15.60 2.22
C THR A 81 -2.00 14.21 2.37
N PRO A 82 -0.68 14.04 2.23
CA PRO A 82 -0.01 12.77 2.46
C PRO A 82 -0.24 12.25 3.90
N THR A 83 -0.33 10.93 4.03
CA THR A 83 -0.36 10.23 5.33
C THR A 83 0.82 9.28 5.44
N GLN A 84 0.87 8.50 6.52
CA GLN A 84 1.83 7.41 6.67
C GLN A 84 1.69 6.34 5.58
N LEU A 85 0.55 6.24 4.91
CA LEU A 85 0.24 5.24 3.90
C LEU A 85 0.12 5.82 2.49
N PHE A 86 -0.61 6.93 2.34
CA PHE A 86 -0.90 7.52 1.04
C PHE A 86 0.04 8.67 0.72
N VAL A 87 0.57 8.65 -0.50
CA VAL A 87 1.43 9.69 -1.05
C VAL A 87 0.76 10.33 -2.26
N ASP A 88 1.13 11.57 -2.56
CA ASP A 88 0.64 12.25 -3.75
C ASP A 88 1.24 11.62 -5.02
N HIS A 89 0.40 11.27 -5.98
CA HIS A 89 0.84 10.71 -7.25
C HIS A 89 1.78 11.66 -8.02
N GLU A 90 1.66 12.97 -7.84
CA GLU A 90 2.55 13.96 -8.49
C GLU A 90 3.96 13.95 -7.90
N ASN A 91 4.09 13.48 -6.67
CA ASN A 91 5.37 13.37 -5.97
C ASN A 91 5.97 11.95 -6.05
N THR A 92 5.34 11.04 -6.79
CA THR A 92 5.83 9.66 -6.98
C THR A 92 6.72 9.50 -8.20
N GLY A 93 6.93 10.57 -8.96
CA GLY A 93 7.78 10.57 -10.15
C GLY A 93 9.22 11.00 -9.84
N GLY A 94 10.20 10.20 -10.26
CA GLY A 94 11.62 10.49 -10.15
C GLY A 94 12.36 9.52 -9.22
N ASP A 95 13.67 9.74 -9.09
CA ASP A 95 14.60 8.89 -8.37
C ASP A 95 14.56 9.06 -6.82
N GLN A 96 13.44 9.54 -6.28
CA GLN A 96 13.32 9.75 -4.84
C GLN A 96 12.59 8.59 -4.18
N ALA A 97 13.20 8.00 -3.16
CA ALA A 97 12.56 7.04 -2.30
C ALA A 97 11.35 7.67 -1.60
N ILE A 98 10.19 7.03 -1.73
CA ILE A 98 8.97 7.48 -1.09
C ILE A 98 9.01 7.03 0.37
N LYS A 99 9.04 8.01 1.29
CA LYS A 99 9.01 7.74 2.73
C LYS A 99 7.55 7.59 3.18
N ALA A 100 6.97 6.42 2.96
CA ALA A 100 5.64 6.06 3.44
C ALA A 100 5.47 4.53 3.44
N GLY A 101 4.41 4.05 4.07
CA GLY A 101 4.18 2.64 4.29
C GLY A 101 4.54 2.21 5.71
N PHE A 102 4.52 0.90 5.97
CA PHE A 102 4.74 0.36 7.31
C PHE A 102 5.62 -0.89 7.29
N LEU A 103 6.51 -0.98 8.26
CA LEU A 103 7.05 -2.23 8.77
C LEU A 103 6.27 -2.59 10.04
N ILE A 104 5.77 -3.83 10.14
CA ILE A 104 5.04 -4.33 11.30
C ILE A 104 5.74 -5.60 11.76
N GLU A 105 6.12 -5.62 13.02
CA GLU A 105 6.86 -6.73 13.64
C GLU A 105 6.11 -7.24 14.87
N ALA A 106 6.00 -8.54 15.03
CA ALA A 106 5.33 -9.16 16.13
C ALA A 106 6.11 -10.38 16.67
N ASP A 107 5.95 -10.68 17.95
CA ASP A 107 6.58 -11.86 18.57
C ASP A 107 5.89 -13.18 18.20
N CYS A 108 4.62 -13.13 17.77
CA CYS A 108 3.85 -14.25 17.24
C CYS A 108 3.24 -13.91 15.86
N PRO A 109 2.86 -14.93 15.04
CA PRO A 109 2.24 -14.67 13.76
C PRO A 109 0.90 -13.93 13.86
N ILE A 110 0.72 -12.91 13.03
CA ILE A 110 -0.45 -12.04 12.98
C ILE A 110 -0.98 -11.88 11.55
N TYR A 111 -2.20 -11.40 11.42
CA TYR A 111 -2.76 -10.86 10.18
C TYR A 111 -2.66 -9.35 10.18
N ALA A 112 -2.33 -8.76 9.04
CA ALA A 112 -2.32 -7.32 8.84
C ALA A 112 -3.15 -6.93 7.61
N THR A 113 -4.12 -6.05 7.79
CA THR A 113 -5.05 -5.60 6.74
C THR A 113 -5.20 -4.10 6.79
N ILE A 114 -4.96 -3.44 5.67
CA ILE A 114 -5.32 -2.03 5.46
C ILE A 114 -6.77 -1.95 4.97
N ARG A 115 -7.50 -0.97 5.48
CA ARG A 115 -8.81 -0.56 4.95
C ARG A 115 -8.89 0.95 4.86
N TYR A 116 -9.53 1.43 3.81
CA TYR A 116 -9.76 2.86 3.63
C TYR A 116 -11.06 3.12 2.87
N ASN A 117 -11.64 4.29 3.13
CA ASN A 117 -12.73 4.86 2.36
C ASN A 117 -12.25 6.06 1.55
N ALA A 118 -12.83 6.25 0.38
CA ALA A 118 -12.59 7.40 -0.49
C ALA A 118 -13.94 7.86 -1.08
N GLY A 119 -14.70 8.59 -0.30
CA GLY A 119 -16.05 9.00 -0.67
C GLY A 119 -16.99 7.81 -0.85
N SER A 120 -17.47 7.59 -2.07
CA SER A 120 -18.37 6.46 -2.41
C SER A 120 -17.62 5.15 -2.70
N GLN A 121 -16.30 5.13 -2.52
CA GLN A 121 -15.44 3.98 -2.80
C GLN A 121 -14.74 3.51 -1.52
N ALA A 122 -14.35 2.26 -1.50
CA ALA A 122 -13.57 1.69 -0.42
C ALA A 122 -12.52 0.73 -0.98
N GLY A 123 -11.42 0.59 -0.29
CA GLY A 123 -10.38 -0.35 -0.63
C GLY A 123 -9.89 -1.15 0.58
N ALA A 124 -9.33 -2.30 0.30
CA ALA A 124 -8.66 -3.12 1.29
C ALA A 124 -7.42 -3.77 0.68
N LEU A 125 -6.37 -3.89 1.49
CA LEU A 125 -5.14 -4.59 1.16
C LEU A 125 -4.81 -5.55 2.31
N VAL A 126 -4.63 -6.83 1.99
CA VAL A 126 -4.18 -7.83 2.95
C VAL A 126 -2.70 -8.10 2.73
N SER A 127 -1.89 -7.85 3.75
CA SER A 127 -0.48 -8.21 3.71
C SER A 127 -0.30 -9.72 3.84
N LYS A 128 0.61 -10.27 3.06
CA LYS A 128 0.97 -11.70 3.11
C LYS A 128 2.26 -11.96 3.90
N GLY A 129 2.82 -10.90 4.51
CA GLY A 129 4.06 -11.01 5.27
C GLY A 129 5.20 -11.62 4.44
N ASP A 130 6.01 -12.46 5.09
CA ASP A 130 7.17 -13.10 4.46
C ASP A 130 6.84 -13.95 3.23
N ALA A 131 5.60 -14.44 3.13
CA ALA A 131 5.17 -15.21 1.95
C ALA A 131 5.08 -14.37 0.67
N SER A 132 5.10 -13.05 0.77
CA SER A 132 5.11 -12.14 -0.39
C SER A 132 6.50 -11.64 -0.77
N LEU A 133 7.53 -12.03 -0.05
CA LEU A 133 8.91 -11.65 -0.39
C LEU A 133 9.44 -12.47 -1.57
N GLY A 134 10.26 -11.84 -2.38
CA GLY A 134 10.85 -12.49 -3.54
C GLY A 134 11.71 -11.54 -4.36
N THR A 135 12.40 -12.08 -5.34
CA THR A 135 13.26 -11.33 -6.27
C THR A 135 12.70 -11.26 -7.69
N ASN A 136 11.56 -11.91 -7.93
CA ASN A 136 10.92 -11.91 -9.25
C ASN A 136 9.40 -11.94 -9.08
N PHE A 137 8.74 -10.92 -9.58
CA PHE A 137 7.30 -10.73 -9.45
C PHE A 137 6.64 -10.57 -10.82
N ARG A 138 5.39 -10.97 -10.90
CA ARG A 138 4.51 -10.64 -12.02
C ARG A 138 3.34 -9.85 -11.48
N ALA A 139 3.21 -8.61 -11.91
CA ALA A 139 2.08 -7.76 -11.58
C ALA A 139 1.03 -7.83 -12.68
N GLY A 140 -0.15 -8.33 -12.34
CA GLY A 140 -1.32 -8.27 -13.19
C GLY A 140 -2.14 -7.02 -12.85
N MET A 141 -2.45 -6.21 -13.85
CA MET A 141 -3.31 -5.05 -13.70
C MET A 141 -4.71 -5.37 -14.21
N MET A 142 -5.73 -5.06 -13.40
CA MET A 142 -7.10 -5.02 -13.90
C MET A 142 -7.30 -3.70 -14.64
N THR A 143 -7.38 -3.75 -15.96
CA THR A 143 -7.83 -2.60 -16.75
C THR A 143 -9.35 -2.66 -16.85
N MET A 144 -10.02 -1.55 -16.57
CA MET A 144 -11.39 -1.37 -16.99
C MET A 144 -11.40 -1.42 -18.52
N GLY A 145 -12.29 -2.22 -19.10
CA GLY A 145 -12.32 -2.70 -20.48
C GLY A 145 -11.63 -1.82 -21.52
N SER A 146 -10.85 -2.42 -22.36
CA SER A 146 -9.93 -1.79 -23.33
C SER A 146 -10.55 -0.72 -24.26
N LYS A 147 -11.86 -0.70 -24.40
CA LYS A 147 -12.57 0.34 -25.17
C LYS A 147 -12.65 1.67 -24.44
N ASP A 148 -12.78 1.67 -23.13
CA ASP A 148 -13.01 2.88 -22.36
C ASP A 148 -11.71 3.63 -22.08
N VAL A 149 -10.61 2.90 -21.93
CA VAL A 149 -9.26 3.48 -21.81
C VAL A 149 -8.76 4.02 -23.17
N ALA A 150 -9.09 3.35 -24.26
CA ALA A 150 -8.63 3.74 -25.60
C ALA A 150 -9.44 4.90 -26.22
N ASN A 151 -10.71 5.04 -25.88
CA ASN A 151 -11.58 6.01 -26.56
C ASN A 151 -11.60 7.40 -25.95
N ASN A 152 -10.95 7.63 -24.80
CA ASN A 152 -10.74 8.95 -24.18
C ASN A 152 -11.96 9.90 -24.14
N ASN A 153 -13.15 9.38 -24.43
CA ASN A 153 -14.38 10.16 -24.56
C ASN A 153 -15.20 10.25 -23.28
N ASN A 154 -14.75 9.60 -22.22
CA ASN A 154 -15.39 9.67 -20.91
C ASN A 154 -14.40 10.24 -19.88
N ASN A 155 -14.60 11.47 -19.51
CA ASN A 155 -13.79 12.17 -18.49
C ASN A 155 -13.66 11.40 -17.15
N PHE A 156 -14.53 10.44 -16.90
CA PHE A 156 -14.51 9.62 -15.70
C PHE A 156 -13.30 8.68 -15.65
N TYR A 157 -12.87 8.13 -16.79
CA TYR A 157 -11.76 7.17 -16.84
C TYR A 157 -10.40 7.81 -17.14
N SER A 158 -10.37 9.06 -17.54
CA SER A 158 -9.12 9.77 -17.84
C SER A 158 -8.23 9.96 -16.61
N THR A 159 -8.80 9.81 -15.41
CA THR A 159 -8.12 9.95 -14.13
C THR A 159 -7.86 8.61 -13.42
N ALA A 160 -8.34 7.48 -13.96
CA ALA A 160 -8.11 6.17 -13.38
C ALA A 160 -6.69 5.69 -13.72
N ASN A 161 -5.89 5.41 -12.71
CA ASN A 161 -4.52 4.93 -12.86
C ASN A 161 -4.36 3.56 -12.21
N SER A 162 -3.57 2.70 -12.86
CA SER A 162 -3.01 1.51 -12.23
C SER A 162 -1.56 1.81 -11.83
N PHE A 163 -1.15 1.40 -10.66
CA PHE A 163 0.20 1.60 -10.17
C PHE A 163 0.76 0.33 -9.55
N ILE A 164 2.07 0.23 -9.52
CA ILE A 164 2.81 -0.78 -8.79
C ILE A 164 3.53 -0.05 -7.66
N SER A 165 3.42 -0.56 -6.45
CA SER A 165 4.20 -0.13 -5.32
C SER A 165 5.12 -1.26 -4.89
N VAL A 166 6.40 -0.96 -4.76
CA VAL A 166 7.44 -1.91 -4.37
C VAL A 166 8.10 -1.39 -3.09
N MET A 167 8.29 -2.29 -2.15
CA MET A 167 9.03 -2.01 -0.92
C MET A 167 10.21 -2.98 -0.84
N ALA A 168 11.42 -2.42 -0.80
CA ALA A 168 12.61 -3.20 -0.57
C ALA A 168 12.75 -3.53 0.93
N THR A 169 13.21 -4.72 1.25
CA THR A 169 13.47 -5.16 2.63
C THR A 169 14.93 -5.10 3.01
N GLN A 170 15.79 -4.70 2.07
CA GLN A 170 17.23 -4.55 2.25
C GLN A 170 17.70 -3.26 1.59
N ASP A 171 18.69 -2.61 2.19
CA ASP A 171 19.34 -1.45 1.61
C ASP A 171 20.02 -1.78 0.28
N ASN A 172 20.15 -0.79 -0.58
CA ASN A 172 20.78 -0.91 -1.90
C ASN A 172 20.14 -1.96 -2.82
N THR A 173 18.83 -2.21 -2.68
CA THR A 173 18.07 -3.08 -3.57
C THR A 173 17.83 -2.39 -4.91
N THR A 174 18.25 -3.01 -6.01
CA THR A 174 17.92 -2.55 -7.35
C THR A 174 16.63 -3.20 -7.82
N VAL A 175 15.66 -2.38 -8.24
CA VAL A 175 14.40 -2.85 -8.82
C VAL A 175 14.39 -2.57 -10.31
N SER A 176 14.17 -3.61 -11.10
CA SER A 176 13.98 -3.50 -12.56
C SER A 176 12.54 -3.85 -12.91
N VAL A 177 11.88 -2.97 -13.66
CA VAL A 177 10.52 -3.21 -14.15
C VAL A 177 10.58 -3.44 -15.65
N ASP A 178 10.16 -4.62 -16.08
CA ASP A 178 10.02 -4.98 -17.49
C ASP A 178 8.54 -4.87 -17.89
N LEU A 179 8.24 -4.04 -18.87
CA LEU A 179 6.90 -3.83 -19.41
C LEU A 179 6.84 -4.43 -20.80
N PRO A 180 6.48 -5.71 -20.96
CA PRO A 180 6.32 -6.31 -22.26
C PRO A 180 5.16 -5.63 -23.00
N ASN A 181 5.41 -5.15 -24.21
CA ASN A 181 4.48 -4.39 -25.05
C ASN A 181 4.19 -2.96 -24.54
N ALA A 182 5.22 -2.11 -24.58
CA ALA A 182 5.08 -0.69 -24.33
C ALA A 182 3.93 -0.10 -25.19
N ILE A 183 2.88 0.37 -24.55
CA ILE A 183 1.83 1.13 -25.19
C ILE A 183 2.37 2.53 -25.48
N VAL A 184 2.05 3.09 -26.65
CA VAL A 184 2.47 4.43 -27.05
C VAL A 184 2.11 5.46 -25.98
N GLY A 185 3.12 6.18 -25.46
CA GLY A 185 2.96 7.19 -24.40
C GLY A 185 3.46 6.78 -23.02
N GLN A 186 4.04 5.61 -22.87
CA GLN A 186 4.63 5.18 -21.58
C GLN A 186 6.00 5.82 -21.33
N THR A 187 6.17 6.25 -20.09
CA THR A 187 7.50 6.60 -19.56
C THR A 187 8.28 5.32 -19.29
N THR A 188 9.48 5.21 -19.83
CA THR A 188 10.38 4.11 -19.47
C THR A 188 10.80 4.30 -18.03
N ILE A 189 10.41 3.37 -17.17
CA ILE A 189 10.90 3.34 -15.79
C ILE A 189 12.29 2.72 -15.84
N SER A 190 13.32 3.53 -15.62
CA SER A 190 14.69 3.05 -15.46
C SER A 190 14.88 2.44 -14.06
N ASN A 191 15.96 1.73 -13.87
CA ASN A 191 16.28 1.07 -12.60
C ASN A 191 16.28 2.07 -11.44
N TYR A 192 15.61 1.73 -10.34
CA TYR A 192 15.64 2.49 -9.10
C TYR A 192 16.59 1.79 -8.13
N ASN A 193 17.56 2.54 -7.59
CA ASN A 193 18.37 2.12 -6.47
C ASN A 193 17.79 2.72 -5.18
N TYR A 194 17.55 1.88 -4.18
CA TYR A 194 17.12 2.28 -2.85
C TYR A 194 18.29 2.25 -1.89
#